data_26b9ccc355f162f7daded1575138a86c
#
_entry.id   26b9ccc355f162f7daded1575138a86c
#
_cell.length_a   1.000
_cell.length_b   1.000
_cell.length_c   1.000
_cell.angle_alpha   90.00
_cell.angle_beta   90.00
_cell.angle_gamma   90.00
#
_symmetry.space_group_name_H-M   'P 1'
#
loop_
_entity.id
_entity.type
_entity.pdbx_description
1 polymer ?
#
loop_
_entity_poly.entity_id
_entity_poly.type
_entity_poly.pdbx_seq_one_letter_code
_entity_poly.pdbx_strand_id
1 'polypeptide(L)'
;MLNLPKNIYVMSLVMSLSFTTTAMMVLVAGLLGASIAPDPSLATLPIAMTVVATAIATIPAAMIMQAVGRKKGMAIGILIALTGSGLAYYAAISSQFWLFIAGSMCFGFNAAFVQQGRFIILENAIGEKQRADGLTLALMANLFAAFLGPQLGAYGRDLVASPAGFAGSFILAAGVLITSMFALTFYRSSAKPIIDPQISKRSLSSLIRQPTFILAAGSAAIGYGVMSLVMTATPISMHEISGHSLDNTKLVIQTHIIAMFLPSMLTGKLLKLGYRSSLLFAGLALYIVVSIIGFGGVDVIHYWWALLLLGLGWNLLFVTSTAILPSTYTNEERFKAQAANDFLIFSVQAIAAFAAGWLLFNWGWASILKIAVLITCAWIVILLSIKSRLGVPIKV
;
A
#
# COMPACT_ATOMS: atom_id res chain seq x y z
N MET A 1 8.71 21.23 -18.08
CA MET A 1 8.23 21.26 -16.68
C MET A 1 6.70 21.14 -16.68
N LEU A 2 6.13 20.33 -15.80
CA LEU A 2 4.68 20.24 -15.63
C LEU A 2 4.18 21.61 -15.11
N ASN A 3 3.21 22.23 -15.79
CA ASN A 3 2.63 23.50 -15.33
C ASN A 3 1.49 23.21 -14.35
N LEU A 4 1.86 22.90 -13.10
CA LEU A 4 0.91 22.54 -12.03
C LEU A 4 0.88 23.61 -10.93
N PRO A 5 -0.26 23.80 -10.26
CA PRO A 5 -0.36 24.65 -9.07
C PRO A 5 0.63 24.23 -7.97
N LYS A 6 1.21 25.20 -7.26
CA LYS A 6 2.18 24.98 -6.17
C LYS A 6 1.68 23.98 -5.12
N ASN A 7 0.40 24.02 -4.79
CA ASN A 7 -0.22 23.10 -3.82
C ASN A 7 -0.09 21.63 -4.22
N ILE A 8 -0.09 21.31 -5.53
CA ILE A 8 0.08 19.93 -6.02
C ILE A 8 1.50 19.44 -5.75
N TYR A 9 2.53 20.26 -6.04
CA TYR A 9 3.93 19.91 -5.75
C TYR A 9 4.15 19.71 -4.24
N VAL A 10 3.65 20.64 -3.43
CA VAL A 10 3.78 20.57 -1.97
C VAL A 10 3.10 19.29 -1.44
N MET A 11 1.88 19.01 -1.88
CA MET A 11 1.15 17.83 -1.41
C MET A 11 1.80 16.53 -1.88
N SER A 12 2.29 16.46 -3.11
CA SER A 12 3.05 15.30 -3.60
C SER A 12 4.31 15.04 -2.78
N LEU A 13 5.02 16.10 -2.38
CA LEU A 13 6.19 15.98 -1.49
C LEU A 13 5.80 15.49 -0.09
N VAL A 14 4.76 16.07 0.52
CA VAL A 14 4.26 15.66 1.83
C VAL A 14 3.82 14.20 1.83
N MET A 15 3.09 13.77 0.79
CA MET A 15 2.68 12.38 0.61
C MET A 15 3.88 11.45 0.49
N SER A 16 4.86 11.78 -0.33
CA SER A 16 6.06 10.97 -0.56
C SER A 16 6.89 10.84 0.72
N LEU A 17 7.15 11.94 1.43
CA LEU A 17 7.87 11.90 2.70
C LEU A 17 7.14 11.05 3.74
N SER A 18 5.81 11.20 3.86
CA SER A 18 5.03 10.37 4.78
C SER A 18 5.00 8.90 4.34
N PHE A 19 4.92 8.62 3.03
CA PHE A 19 4.97 7.25 2.49
C PHE A 19 6.33 6.58 2.71
N THR A 20 7.42 7.35 2.83
CA THR A 20 8.76 6.83 3.17
C THR A 20 8.74 6.01 4.46
N THR A 21 7.98 6.44 5.47
CA THR A 21 7.87 5.70 6.73
C THR A 21 7.09 4.39 6.56
N THR A 22 6.08 4.37 5.69
CA THR A 22 5.36 3.14 5.34
C THR A 22 6.28 2.15 4.61
N ALA A 23 7.07 2.64 3.63
CA ALA A 23 8.03 1.81 2.91
C ALA A 23 9.15 1.28 3.83
N MET A 24 9.59 2.06 4.83
CA MET A 24 10.51 1.62 5.87
C MET A 24 9.91 0.49 6.71
N MET A 25 8.64 0.63 7.12
CA MET A 25 7.95 -0.36 7.94
C MET A 25 7.80 -1.72 7.24
N VAL A 26 7.77 -1.77 5.92
CA VAL A 26 7.75 -3.03 5.17
C VAL A 26 8.97 -3.90 5.51
N LEU A 27 10.15 -3.28 5.62
CA LEU A 27 11.39 -4.00 6.00
C LEU A 27 11.46 -4.20 7.52
N VAL A 28 11.30 -3.11 8.27
CA VAL A 28 11.61 -3.07 9.71
C VAL A 28 10.57 -3.83 10.54
N ALA A 29 9.28 -3.74 10.18
CA ALA A 29 8.23 -4.34 10.99
C ALA A 29 8.31 -5.88 11.05
N GLY A 30 8.71 -6.52 9.94
CA GLY A 30 8.93 -7.97 9.90
C GLY A 30 10.15 -8.39 10.71
N LEU A 31 11.29 -7.74 10.49
CA LEU A 31 12.57 -8.12 11.12
C LEU A 31 12.59 -7.80 12.63
N LEU A 32 12.20 -6.57 13.02
CA LEU A 32 12.07 -6.23 14.43
C LEU A 32 10.97 -7.05 15.11
N GLY A 33 9.84 -7.26 14.41
CA GLY A 33 8.77 -8.13 14.89
C GLY A 33 9.27 -9.54 15.18
N ALA A 34 10.04 -10.15 14.28
CA ALA A 34 10.61 -11.47 14.46
C ALA A 34 11.59 -11.54 15.67
N SER A 35 12.38 -10.47 15.88
CA SER A 35 13.39 -10.45 16.96
C SER A 35 12.81 -10.27 18.38
N ILE A 36 11.62 -9.62 18.52
CA ILE A 36 11.04 -9.31 19.84
C ILE A 36 9.68 -9.98 20.10
N ALA A 37 9.13 -10.72 19.11
CA ALA A 37 7.86 -11.41 19.29
C ALA A 37 7.95 -12.51 20.35
N PRO A 38 6.93 -12.65 21.22
CA PRO A 38 6.89 -13.73 22.21
C PRO A 38 6.69 -15.11 21.57
N ASP A 39 6.14 -15.15 20.35
CA ASP A 39 5.96 -16.33 19.54
C ASP A 39 6.35 -16.00 18.08
N PRO A 40 7.14 -16.83 17.39
CA PRO A 40 7.55 -16.57 16.02
C PRO A 40 6.37 -16.36 15.05
N SER A 41 5.24 -17.02 15.25
CA SER A 41 4.04 -16.87 14.41
C SER A 41 3.46 -15.45 14.45
N LEU A 42 3.78 -14.66 15.47
CA LEU A 42 3.37 -13.26 15.63
C LEU A 42 4.34 -12.27 14.97
N ALA A 43 5.43 -12.72 14.37
CA ALA A 43 6.47 -11.85 13.79
C ALA A 43 5.92 -10.83 12.78
N THR A 44 4.87 -11.18 12.02
CA THR A 44 4.24 -10.28 11.05
C THR A 44 3.10 -9.43 11.61
N LEU A 45 2.74 -9.63 12.89
CA LEU A 45 1.63 -8.90 13.52
C LEU A 45 1.81 -7.37 13.46
N PRO A 46 3.01 -6.78 13.67
CA PRO A 46 3.19 -5.33 13.58
C PRO A 46 2.81 -4.75 12.21
N ILE A 47 3.21 -5.41 11.11
CA ILE A 47 2.83 -4.95 9.76
C ILE A 47 1.34 -5.18 9.48
N ALA A 48 0.78 -6.30 9.93
CA ALA A 48 -0.65 -6.58 9.80
C ALA A 48 -1.48 -5.52 10.54
N MET A 49 -1.10 -5.15 11.75
CA MET A 49 -1.77 -4.12 12.55
C MET A 49 -1.62 -2.72 11.96
N THR A 50 -0.52 -2.43 11.24
CA THR A 50 -0.40 -1.21 10.44
C THR A 50 -1.50 -1.15 9.36
N VAL A 51 -1.75 -2.25 8.65
CA VAL A 51 -2.79 -2.31 7.60
C VAL A 51 -4.20 -2.27 8.21
N VAL A 52 -4.44 -2.98 9.31
CA VAL A 52 -5.72 -2.92 10.05
C VAL A 52 -6.01 -1.49 10.50
N ALA A 53 -5.03 -0.82 11.08
CA ALA A 53 -5.16 0.58 11.51
C ALA A 53 -5.46 1.52 10.32
N THR A 54 -4.84 1.28 9.16
CA THR A 54 -5.15 2.02 7.92
C THR A 54 -6.61 1.82 7.51
N ALA A 55 -7.09 0.58 7.49
CA ALA A 55 -8.48 0.25 7.14
C ALA A 55 -9.49 0.94 8.07
N ILE A 56 -9.28 0.82 9.38
CA ILE A 56 -10.14 1.43 10.41
C ILE A 56 -10.13 2.95 10.31
N ALA A 57 -8.96 3.56 10.06
CA ALA A 57 -8.80 5.01 10.03
C ALA A 57 -9.29 5.66 8.73
N THR A 58 -9.54 4.92 7.65
CA THR A 58 -9.87 5.49 6.32
C THR A 58 -11.10 6.41 6.39
N ILE A 59 -12.19 5.97 7.03
CA ILE A 59 -13.41 6.78 7.19
C ILE A 59 -13.19 7.92 8.18
N PRO A 60 -12.68 7.69 9.42
CA PRO A 60 -12.37 8.77 10.36
C PRO A 60 -11.43 9.83 9.80
N ALA A 61 -10.38 9.47 9.06
CA ALA A 61 -9.46 10.41 8.45
C ALA A 61 -10.18 11.36 7.46
N ALA A 62 -11.05 10.81 6.62
CA ALA A 62 -11.86 11.61 5.70
C ALA A 62 -12.79 12.57 6.46
N MET A 63 -13.48 12.11 7.52
CA MET A 63 -14.36 12.93 8.35
C MET A 63 -13.59 14.04 9.08
N ILE A 64 -12.44 13.73 9.67
CA ILE A 64 -11.56 14.72 10.32
C ILE A 64 -11.15 15.78 9.30
N MET A 65 -10.68 15.37 8.10
CA MET A 65 -10.30 16.32 7.05
C MET A 65 -11.44 17.18 6.55
N GLN A 66 -12.68 16.68 6.56
CA GLN A 66 -13.86 17.49 6.26
C GLN A 66 -14.13 18.54 7.36
N ALA A 67 -14.01 18.15 8.63
CA ALA A 67 -14.29 19.01 9.78
C ALA A 67 -13.23 20.11 9.95
N VAL A 68 -11.94 19.73 9.99
CA VAL A 68 -10.84 20.65 10.33
C VAL A 68 -10.10 21.22 9.10
N GLY A 69 -10.40 20.71 7.91
CA GLY A 69 -9.74 21.08 6.64
C GLY A 69 -8.53 20.20 6.31
N ARG A 70 -8.17 20.15 5.02
CA ARG A 70 -7.14 19.25 4.46
C ARG A 70 -5.77 19.40 5.12
N LYS A 71 -5.29 20.66 5.31
CA LYS A 71 -3.99 20.95 5.93
C LYS A 71 -3.90 20.44 7.36
N LYS A 72 -4.89 20.79 8.19
CA LYS A 72 -4.91 20.36 9.60
C LYS A 72 -5.09 18.86 9.73
N GLY A 73 -5.93 18.25 8.89
CA GLY A 73 -6.09 16.80 8.87
C GLY A 73 -4.77 16.08 8.54
N MET A 74 -4.03 16.52 7.51
CA MET A 74 -2.73 15.96 7.18
C MET A 74 -1.73 16.12 8.34
N ALA A 75 -1.72 17.30 9.00
CA ALA A 75 -0.88 17.52 10.17
C ALA A 75 -1.19 16.56 11.33
N ILE A 76 -2.47 16.27 11.58
CA ILE A 76 -2.90 15.29 12.59
C ILE A 76 -2.33 13.91 12.25
N GLY A 77 -2.44 13.46 11.00
CA GLY A 77 -1.86 12.19 10.56
C GLY A 77 -0.35 12.11 10.82
N ILE A 78 0.40 13.17 10.46
CA ILE A 78 1.85 13.23 10.69
C ILE A 78 2.18 13.22 12.20
N LEU A 79 1.43 13.93 13.03
CA LEU A 79 1.62 13.92 14.50
C LEU A 79 1.38 12.53 15.09
N ILE A 80 0.36 11.80 14.62
CA ILE A 80 0.12 10.42 15.03
C ILE A 80 1.34 9.54 14.66
N ALA A 81 1.89 9.69 13.44
CA ALA A 81 3.08 8.93 13.04
C ALA A 81 4.34 9.29 13.84
N LEU A 82 4.50 10.56 14.23
CA LEU A 82 5.59 10.98 15.12
C LEU A 82 5.47 10.32 16.50
N THR A 83 4.26 10.25 17.05
CA THR A 83 3.99 9.48 18.29
C THR A 83 4.33 8.01 18.07
N GLY A 84 3.94 7.43 16.92
CA GLY A 84 4.29 6.07 16.53
C GLY A 84 5.79 5.83 16.45
N SER A 85 6.56 6.79 15.92
CA SER A 85 8.03 6.72 15.88
C SER A 85 8.63 6.68 17.29
N GLY A 86 8.12 7.50 18.23
CA GLY A 86 8.55 7.49 19.61
C GLY A 86 8.25 6.16 20.32
N LEU A 87 7.02 5.62 20.13
CA LEU A 87 6.62 4.33 20.72
C LEU A 87 7.48 3.18 20.15
N ALA A 88 7.69 3.15 18.83
CA ALA A 88 8.47 2.10 18.17
C ALA A 88 9.97 2.20 18.53
N TYR A 89 10.52 3.40 18.70
CA TYR A 89 11.87 3.63 19.20
C TYR A 89 12.05 3.02 20.60
N TYR A 90 11.15 3.37 21.53
CA TYR A 90 11.21 2.85 22.88
C TYR A 90 11.00 1.34 22.93
N ALA A 91 10.09 0.81 22.08
CA ALA A 91 9.86 -0.63 21.94
C ALA A 91 11.12 -1.37 21.47
N ALA A 92 11.88 -0.81 20.52
CA ALA A 92 13.13 -1.41 20.04
C ALA A 92 14.22 -1.43 21.11
N ILE A 93 14.33 -0.39 21.97
CA ILE A 93 15.29 -0.33 23.07
C ILE A 93 14.90 -1.31 24.20
N SER A 94 13.60 -1.39 24.53
CA SER A 94 13.10 -2.18 25.66
C SER A 94 12.64 -3.59 25.28
N SER A 95 12.76 -3.96 23.99
CA SER A 95 12.28 -5.24 23.42
C SER A 95 10.80 -5.53 23.74
N GLN A 96 9.95 -4.49 23.75
CA GLN A 96 8.54 -4.59 24.08
C GLN A 96 7.66 -4.77 22.82
N PHE A 97 7.29 -6.00 22.52
CA PHE A 97 6.53 -6.34 21.34
C PHE A 97 5.17 -5.61 21.22
N TRP A 98 4.37 -5.60 22.29
CA TRP A 98 3.04 -4.97 22.26
C TRP A 98 3.10 -3.45 22.09
N LEU A 99 4.16 -2.82 22.63
CA LEU A 99 4.40 -1.40 22.41
C LEU A 99 4.81 -1.12 20.96
N PHE A 100 5.56 -2.03 20.33
CA PHE A 100 5.88 -1.93 18.91
C PHE A 100 4.64 -2.03 18.02
N ILE A 101 3.69 -2.91 18.38
CA ILE A 101 2.39 -2.99 17.70
C ILE A 101 1.65 -1.65 17.80
N ALA A 102 1.57 -1.05 18.99
CA ALA A 102 0.92 0.25 19.16
C ALA A 102 1.57 1.35 18.29
N GLY A 103 2.92 1.39 18.23
CA GLY A 103 3.67 2.26 17.34
C GLY A 103 3.36 1.99 15.87
N SER A 104 3.29 0.73 15.46
CA SER A 104 2.96 0.30 14.09
C SER A 104 1.55 0.74 13.67
N MET A 105 0.57 0.66 14.58
CA MET A 105 -0.79 1.16 14.32
C MET A 105 -0.81 2.67 14.08
N CYS A 106 0.03 3.45 14.76
CA CYS A 106 0.14 4.89 14.51
C CYS A 106 0.62 5.19 13.07
N PHE A 107 1.56 4.42 12.52
CA PHE A 107 1.95 4.54 11.12
C PHE A 107 0.79 4.18 10.17
N GLY A 108 -0.01 3.18 10.52
CA GLY A 108 -1.22 2.82 9.78
C GLY A 108 -2.28 3.93 9.80
N PHE A 109 -2.53 4.55 10.94
CA PHE A 109 -3.43 5.70 11.03
C PHE A 109 -2.95 6.85 10.14
N ASN A 110 -1.65 7.19 10.17
CA ASN A 110 -1.09 8.19 9.26
C ASN A 110 -1.29 7.80 7.78
N ALA A 111 -1.08 6.54 7.42
CA ALA A 111 -1.26 6.08 6.05
C ALA A 111 -2.69 6.37 5.53
N ALA A 112 -3.73 6.25 6.35
CA ALA A 112 -5.09 6.62 5.98
C ALA A 112 -5.22 8.11 5.63
N PHE A 113 -4.56 9.00 6.37
CA PHE A 113 -4.54 10.43 6.04
C PHE A 113 -3.75 10.70 4.75
N VAL A 114 -2.62 10.04 4.55
CA VAL A 114 -1.79 10.15 3.33
C VAL A 114 -2.58 9.70 2.09
N GLN A 115 -3.38 8.65 2.19
CA GLN A 115 -4.25 8.17 1.11
C GLN A 115 -5.25 9.24 0.63
N GLN A 116 -5.69 10.14 1.52
CA GLN A 116 -6.55 11.27 1.15
C GLN A 116 -5.83 12.33 0.31
N GLY A 117 -4.51 12.32 0.28
CA GLY A 117 -3.69 13.28 -0.47
C GLY A 117 -4.00 13.28 -1.97
N ARG A 118 -4.35 12.12 -2.56
CA ARG A 118 -4.79 12.01 -3.97
C ARG A 118 -6.01 12.90 -4.26
N PHE A 119 -6.95 12.99 -3.34
CA PHE A 119 -8.14 13.86 -3.49
C PHE A 119 -7.76 15.33 -3.35
N ILE A 120 -6.80 15.64 -2.46
CA ILE A 120 -6.27 17.01 -2.32
C ILE A 120 -5.62 17.47 -3.63
N ILE A 121 -4.87 16.60 -4.30
CA ILE A 121 -4.27 16.88 -5.61
C ILE A 121 -5.37 17.14 -6.64
N LEU A 122 -6.41 16.31 -6.70
CA LEU A 122 -7.53 16.46 -7.64
C LEU A 122 -8.34 17.76 -7.39
N GLU A 123 -8.50 18.17 -6.13
CA GLU A 123 -9.19 19.41 -5.74
C GLU A 123 -8.39 20.66 -6.13
N ASN A 124 -7.06 20.59 -6.19
CA ASN A 124 -6.19 21.71 -6.55
C ASN A 124 -5.86 21.77 -8.06
N ALA A 125 -6.29 20.77 -8.85
CA ALA A 125 -6.03 20.68 -10.28
C ALA A 125 -7.17 21.29 -11.10
N ILE A 126 -6.83 22.08 -12.13
CA ILE A 126 -7.77 22.69 -13.06
C ILE A 126 -7.79 21.86 -14.36
N GLY A 127 -8.94 21.24 -14.65
CA GLY A 127 -9.13 20.41 -15.85
C GLY A 127 -8.47 19.02 -15.77
N GLU A 128 -8.81 18.16 -16.72
CA GLU A 128 -8.42 16.74 -16.71
C GLU A 128 -6.90 16.54 -16.86
N LYS A 129 -6.25 17.38 -17.67
CA LYS A 129 -4.80 17.29 -17.87
C LYS A 129 -4.02 17.51 -16.57
N GLN A 130 -4.33 18.59 -15.81
CA GLN A 130 -3.65 18.83 -14.53
C GLN A 130 -3.99 17.79 -13.48
N ARG A 131 -5.18 17.20 -13.48
CA ARG A 131 -5.54 16.07 -12.61
C ARG A 131 -4.67 14.85 -12.90
N ALA A 132 -4.53 14.49 -14.17
CA ALA A 132 -3.71 13.36 -14.60
C ALA A 132 -2.22 13.61 -14.29
N ASP A 133 -1.71 14.80 -14.64
CA ASP A 133 -0.30 15.17 -14.40
C ASP A 133 0.01 15.23 -12.90
N GLY A 134 -0.90 15.74 -12.08
CA GLY A 134 -0.74 15.82 -10.62
C GLY A 134 -0.71 14.45 -9.95
N LEU A 135 -1.60 13.52 -10.34
CA LEU A 135 -1.57 12.14 -9.85
C LEU A 135 -0.29 11.43 -10.30
N THR A 136 0.16 11.65 -11.56
CA THR A 136 1.41 11.11 -12.06
C THR A 136 2.60 11.61 -11.24
N LEU A 137 2.64 12.92 -10.91
CA LEU A 137 3.68 13.50 -10.06
C LEU A 137 3.70 12.83 -8.68
N ALA A 138 2.55 12.62 -8.06
CA ALA A 138 2.46 11.94 -6.76
C ALA A 138 2.98 10.49 -6.81
N LEU A 139 2.63 9.74 -7.86
CA LEU A 139 3.14 8.38 -8.06
C LEU A 139 4.67 8.37 -8.29
N MET A 140 5.18 9.31 -9.08
CA MET A 140 6.62 9.46 -9.29
C MET A 140 7.36 9.85 -7.99
N ALA A 141 6.77 10.72 -7.16
CA ALA A 141 7.31 11.06 -5.85
C ALA A 141 7.42 9.84 -4.92
N ASN A 142 6.48 8.88 -5.03
CA ASN A 142 6.54 7.64 -4.26
C ASN A 142 7.72 6.72 -4.64
N LEU A 143 8.31 6.85 -5.83
CA LEU A 143 9.55 6.15 -6.18
C LEU A 143 10.72 6.59 -5.29
N PHE A 144 10.78 7.88 -4.94
CA PHE A 144 11.75 8.37 -3.97
C PHE A 144 11.54 7.73 -2.59
N ALA A 145 10.30 7.64 -2.15
CA ALA A 145 9.95 6.98 -0.89
C ALA A 145 10.27 5.47 -0.91
N ALA A 146 10.04 4.81 -2.05
CA ALA A 146 10.36 3.40 -2.26
C ALA A 146 11.87 3.12 -2.10
N PHE A 147 12.70 4.05 -2.54
CA PHE A 147 14.15 3.97 -2.36
C PHE A 147 14.56 4.34 -0.93
N LEU A 148 14.12 5.49 -0.44
CA LEU A 148 14.57 6.05 0.83
C LEU A 148 14.09 5.23 2.04
N GLY A 149 12.86 4.71 2.02
CA GLY A 149 12.27 4.01 3.17
C GLY A 149 13.10 2.81 3.64
N PRO A 150 13.33 1.78 2.81
CA PRO A 150 14.16 0.64 3.18
C PRO A 150 15.61 1.02 3.50
N GLN A 151 16.18 2.07 2.87
CA GLN A 151 17.51 2.58 3.23
C GLN A 151 17.55 3.10 4.66
N LEU A 152 16.55 3.92 5.06
CA LEU A 152 16.46 4.43 6.44
C LEU A 152 16.28 3.28 7.43
N GLY A 153 15.49 2.26 7.06
CA GLY A 153 15.32 1.05 7.87
C GLY A 153 16.64 0.32 8.11
N ALA A 154 17.36 0.01 7.04
CA ALA A 154 18.60 -0.74 7.12
C ALA A 154 19.73 0.07 7.78
N TYR A 155 19.92 1.34 7.38
CA TYR A 155 20.94 2.21 7.99
C TYR A 155 20.68 2.49 9.46
N GLY A 156 19.41 2.69 9.83
CA GLY A 156 19.02 2.95 11.22
C GLY A 156 19.14 1.75 12.15
N ARG A 157 19.32 0.51 11.61
CA ARG A 157 19.44 -0.70 12.43
C ARG A 157 20.51 -0.58 13.49
N ASP A 158 21.69 -0.13 13.09
CA ASP A 158 22.89 -0.10 13.93
C ASP A 158 23.27 1.32 14.39
N LEU A 159 22.46 2.34 14.01
CA LEU A 159 22.72 3.75 14.36
C LEU A 159 22.62 4.02 15.86
N VAL A 160 21.76 3.29 16.56
CA VAL A 160 21.58 3.33 18.00
C VAL A 160 21.69 1.92 18.55
N ALA A 161 22.57 1.71 19.49
CA ALA A 161 22.71 0.42 20.15
C ALA A 161 21.41 0.06 20.87
N SER A 162 20.81 -1.04 20.47
CA SER A 162 19.58 -1.57 21.06
C SER A 162 19.57 -3.10 20.93
N PRO A 163 18.94 -3.83 21.88
CA PRO A 163 18.99 -5.30 21.90
C PRO A 163 18.49 -5.94 20.60
N ALA A 164 17.45 -5.36 20.02
CA ALA A 164 16.82 -5.88 18.79
C ALA A 164 17.26 -5.14 17.50
N GLY A 165 18.11 -4.12 17.61
CA GLY A 165 18.42 -3.22 16.50
C GLY A 165 17.24 -2.29 16.14
N PHE A 166 17.39 -1.56 15.05
CA PHE A 166 16.36 -0.71 14.43
C PHE A 166 15.87 0.51 15.23
N ALA A 167 16.33 0.76 16.46
CA ALA A 167 15.94 1.96 17.22
C ALA A 167 16.23 3.25 16.44
N GLY A 168 17.41 3.35 15.81
CA GLY A 168 17.79 4.48 14.97
C GLY A 168 16.90 4.67 13.75
N SER A 169 16.29 3.61 13.21
CA SER A 169 15.36 3.70 12.08
C SER A 169 14.16 4.58 12.42
N PHE A 170 13.68 4.53 13.65
CA PHE A 170 12.54 5.35 14.09
C PHE A 170 12.93 6.81 14.38
N ILE A 171 14.20 7.07 14.76
CA ILE A 171 14.72 8.45 14.80
C ILE A 171 14.75 9.04 13.40
N LEU A 172 15.25 8.30 12.41
CA LEU A 172 15.28 8.73 11.02
C LEU A 172 13.86 8.92 10.46
N ALA A 173 12.92 8.04 10.80
CA ALA A 173 11.51 8.18 10.45
C ALA A 173 10.91 9.46 11.03
N ALA A 174 11.19 9.78 12.30
CA ALA A 174 10.76 11.03 12.93
C ALA A 174 11.34 12.25 12.20
N GLY A 175 12.62 12.23 11.80
CA GLY A 175 13.24 13.28 11.01
C GLY A 175 12.54 13.51 9.67
N VAL A 176 12.19 12.44 8.95
CA VAL A 176 11.42 12.52 7.68
C VAL A 176 10.03 13.09 7.93
N LEU A 177 9.35 12.68 8.99
CA LEU A 177 8.01 13.17 9.34
C LEU A 177 8.04 14.66 9.74
N ILE A 178 9.06 15.11 10.47
CA ILE A 178 9.27 16.53 10.78
C ILE A 178 9.49 17.32 9.49
N THR A 179 10.28 16.79 8.55
CA THR A 179 10.48 17.40 7.24
C THR A 179 9.17 17.47 6.44
N SER A 180 8.33 16.41 6.51
CA SER A 180 6.99 16.39 5.92
C SER A 180 6.08 17.44 6.55
N MET A 181 6.10 17.58 7.87
CA MET A 181 5.36 18.62 8.59
C MET A 181 5.80 20.02 8.17
N PHE A 182 7.11 20.24 8.04
CA PHE A 182 7.66 21.51 7.56
C PHE A 182 7.21 21.79 6.12
N ALA A 183 7.31 20.81 5.21
CA ALA A 183 6.83 20.96 3.84
C ALA A 183 5.32 21.31 3.80
N LEU A 184 4.51 20.74 4.69
CA LEU A 184 3.08 21.01 4.79
C LEU A 184 2.78 22.47 5.14
N THR A 185 3.70 23.19 5.79
CA THR A 185 3.49 24.63 6.10
C THR A 185 3.31 25.47 4.85
N PHE A 186 3.97 25.07 3.72
CA PHE A 186 3.87 25.74 2.43
C PHE A 186 2.58 25.44 1.66
N TYR A 187 1.78 24.47 2.10
CA TYR A 187 0.46 24.20 1.54
C TYR A 187 -0.51 25.30 1.94
N ARG A 188 -1.14 25.94 0.94
CA ARG A 188 -2.19 26.92 1.15
C ARG A 188 -3.55 26.25 1.09
N SER A 189 -4.30 26.28 2.19
CA SER A 189 -5.64 25.69 2.24
C SER A 189 -6.55 26.37 1.23
N SER A 190 -7.11 25.61 0.30
CA SER A 190 -8.19 26.07 -0.56
C SER A 190 -9.50 26.16 0.24
N ALA A 191 -10.45 27.00 -0.20
CA ALA A 191 -11.77 27.07 0.40
C ALA A 191 -12.41 25.68 0.47
N LYS A 192 -13.17 25.42 1.55
CA LYS A 192 -13.87 24.13 1.73
C LYS A 192 -14.72 23.86 0.49
N PRO A 193 -14.61 22.67 -0.16
CA PRO A 193 -15.58 22.31 -1.18
C PRO A 193 -16.96 22.31 -0.54
N ILE A 194 -17.91 23.01 -1.14
CA ILE A 194 -19.33 22.94 -0.77
C ILE A 194 -19.77 21.55 -1.23
N ILE A 195 -19.84 20.61 -0.30
CA ILE A 195 -20.43 19.28 -0.54
C ILE A 195 -21.94 19.49 -0.38
N ASP A 196 -22.64 19.54 -1.50
CA ASP A 196 -24.09 19.40 -1.49
C ASP A 196 -24.38 17.94 -1.08
N PRO A 197 -25.05 17.68 0.04
CA PRO A 197 -25.37 16.33 0.49
C PRO A 197 -26.55 15.78 -0.31
N GLN A 198 -26.41 15.65 -1.64
CA GLN A 198 -27.41 14.93 -2.41
C GLN A 198 -27.39 13.46 -2.01
N ILE A 199 -28.49 13.01 -1.45
CA ILE A 199 -28.70 11.65 -0.96
C ILE A 199 -28.65 10.70 -2.16
N SER A 200 -27.64 9.85 -2.18
CA SER A 200 -27.51 8.79 -3.18
C SER A 200 -28.75 7.88 -3.20
N LYS A 201 -29.36 7.74 -4.36
CA LYS A 201 -30.60 6.95 -4.54
C LYS A 201 -30.38 5.43 -4.41
N ARG A 202 -29.18 4.91 -4.76
CA ARG A 202 -28.92 3.45 -4.68
C ARG A 202 -28.38 3.03 -3.31
N SER A 203 -28.82 1.86 -2.84
CA SER A 203 -28.30 1.24 -1.62
C SER A 203 -26.85 0.77 -1.84
N LEU A 204 -26.04 0.72 -0.77
CA LEU A 204 -24.68 0.17 -0.83
C LEU A 204 -24.70 -1.29 -1.34
N SER A 205 -25.67 -2.09 -0.88
CA SER A 205 -25.84 -3.48 -1.31
C SER A 205 -26.04 -3.61 -2.82
N SER A 206 -26.86 -2.75 -3.44
CA SER A 206 -27.06 -2.79 -4.89
C SER A 206 -25.82 -2.38 -5.68
N LEU A 207 -25.02 -1.47 -5.12
CA LEU A 207 -23.78 -0.99 -5.74
C LEU A 207 -22.70 -2.07 -5.73
N ILE A 208 -22.45 -2.71 -4.58
CA ILE A 208 -21.41 -3.74 -4.43
C ILE A 208 -21.73 -5.05 -5.17
N ARG A 209 -23.02 -5.31 -5.47
CA ARG A 209 -23.44 -6.50 -6.24
C ARG A 209 -23.31 -6.34 -7.75
N GLN A 210 -22.97 -5.16 -8.25
CA GLN A 210 -22.76 -4.97 -9.69
C GLN A 210 -21.55 -5.79 -10.16
N PRO A 211 -21.65 -6.55 -11.26
CA PRO A 211 -20.56 -7.35 -11.79
C PRO A 211 -19.30 -6.50 -12.07
N THR A 212 -19.48 -5.27 -12.56
CA THR A 212 -18.37 -4.34 -12.81
C THR A 212 -17.70 -3.86 -11.53
N PHE A 213 -18.46 -3.66 -10.44
CA PHE A 213 -17.89 -3.32 -9.13
C PHE A 213 -17.10 -4.52 -8.58
N ILE A 214 -17.65 -5.73 -8.65
CA ILE A 214 -16.98 -6.96 -8.19
C ILE A 214 -15.68 -7.15 -8.99
N LEU A 215 -15.71 -6.94 -10.31
CA LEU A 215 -14.54 -7.01 -11.16
C LEU A 215 -13.47 -6.00 -10.72
N ALA A 216 -13.84 -4.73 -10.53
CA ALA A 216 -12.91 -3.69 -10.15
C ALA A 216 -12.38 -3.89 -8.70
N ALA A 217 -13.27 -3.86 -7.71
CA ALA A 217 -12.90 -3.92 -6.30
C ALA A 217 -12.27 -5.27 -5.93
N GLY A 218 -12.80 -6.38 -6.48
CA GLY A 218 -12.26 -7.71 -6.25
C GLY A 218 -10.86 -7.89 -6.85
N SER A 219 -10.61 -7.42 -8.09
CA SER A 219 -9.27 -7.52 -8.67
C SER A 219 -8.24 -6.68 -7.91
N ALA A 220 -8.63 -5.51 -7.41
CA ALA A 220 -7.77 -4.71 -6.54
C ALA A 220 -7.52 -5.42 -5.19
N ALA A 221 -8.55 -5.99 -4.58
CA ALA A 221 -8.44 -6.71 -3.30
C ALA A 221 -7.56 -7.97 -3.42
N ILE A 222 -7.72 -8.76 -4.48
CA ILE A 222 -6.84 -9.92 -4.75
C ILE A 222 -5.41 -9.46 -5.04
N GLY A 223 -5.25 -8.39 -5.83
CA GLY A 223 -3.95 -7.78 -6.08
C GLY A 223 -3.20 -7.43 -4.80
N TYR A 224 -3.87 -6.74 -3.87
CA TYR A 224 -3.31 -6.40 -2.56
C TYR A 224 -3.14 -7.60 -1.64
N GLY A 225 -4.09 -8.54 -1.62
CA GLY A 225 -4.04 -9.72 -0.76
C GLY A 225 -2.86 -10.61 -1.08
N VAL A 226 -2.71 -11.01 -2.35
CA VAL A 226 -1.59 -11.85 -2.79
C VAL A 226 -0.25 -11.13 -2.62
N MET A 227 -0.18 -9.85 -2.99
CA MET A 227 1.00 -9.03 -2.79
C MET A 227 1.39 -8.97 -1.32
N SER A 228 0.44 -8.68 -0.43
CA SER A 228 0.71 -8.56 1.00
C SER A 228 1.10 -9.89 1.63
N LEU A 229 0.48 -10.99 1.22
CA LEU A 229 0.81 -12.34 1.71
C LEU A 229 2.28 -12.68 1.44
N VAL A 230 2.75 -12.49 0.20
CA VAL A 230 4.10 -12.84 -0.22
C VAL A 230 5.11 -11.83 0.32
N MET A 231 4.87 -10.52 0.14
CA MET A 231 5.80 -9.46 0.53
C MET A 231 6.02 -9.40 2.04
N THR A 232 4.96 -9.62 2.85
CA THR A 232 5.07 -9.54 4.32
C THR A 232 5.92 -10.68 4.88
N ALA A 233 5.86 -11.87 4.28
CA ALA A 233 6.68 -13.01 4.68
C ALA A 233 8.14 -12.91 4.19
N THR A 234 8.41 -12.16 3.11
CA THR A 234 9.70 -12.14 2.43
C THR A 234 10.87 -11.71 3.32
N PRO A 235 10.84 -10.59 4.08
CA PRO A 235 11.97 -10.17 4.90
C PRO A 235 12.38 -11.24 5.90
N ILE A 236 11.41 -11.89 6.55
CA ILE A 236 11.63 -12.95 7.53
C ILE A 236 12.17 -14.20 6.83
N SER A 237 11.55 -14.62 5.73
CA SER A 237 12.00 -15.78 4.96
C SER A 237 13.42 -15.62 4.45
N MET A 238 13.79 -14.42 3.94
CA MET A 238 15.13 -14.14 3.44
C MET A 238 16.17 -14.03 4.55
N HIS A 239 15.93 -13.16 5.53
CA HIS A 239 16.94 -12.79 6.51
C HIS A 239 17.04 -13.80 7.66
N GLU A 240 15.89 -14.13 8.28
CA GLU A 240 15.84 -14.96 9.48
C GLU A 240 15.92 -16.47 9.16
N ILE A 241 15.23 -16.91 8.08
CA ILE A 241 15.14 -18.34 7.78
C ILE A 241 16.23 -18.79 6.80
N SER A 242 16.44 -18.04 5.70
CA SER A 242 17.42 -18.41 4.65
C SER A 242 18.82 -17.80 4.89
N GLY A 243 19.01 -16.94 5.91
CA GLY A 243 20.32 -16.40 6.29
C GLY A 243 20.90 -15.37 5.31
N HIS A 244 20.09 -14.77 4.43
CA HIS A 244 20.57 -13.73 3.52
C HIS A 244 20.87 -12.42 4.26
N SER A 245 21.82 -11.64 3.71
CA SER A 245 22.19 -10.36 4.29
C SER A 245 21.01 -9.37 4.31
N LEU A 246 21.04 -8.44 5.26
CA LEU A 246 20.06 -7.34 5.31
C LEU A 246 20.09 -6.50 4.03
N ASP A 247 21.27 -6.31 3.42
CA ASP A 247 21.42 -5.56 2.16
C ASP A 247 20.72 -6.25 1.00
N ASN A 248 20.82 -7.57 0.89
CA ASN A 248 20.09 -8.34 -0.13
C ASN A 248 18.57 -8.24 0.10
N THR A 249 18.12 -8.38 1.35
CA THR A 249 16.71 -8.27 1.71
C THR A 249 16.17 -6.87 1.39
N LYS A 250 16.93 -5.83 1.77
CA LYS A 250 16.62 -4.43 1.45
C LYS A 250 16.50 -4.21 -0.06
N LEU A 251 17.46 -4.71 -0.85
CA LEU A 251 17.47 -4.58 -2.32
C LEU A 251 16.21 -5.21 -2.93
N VAL A 252 15.83 -6.39 -2.49
CA VAL A 252 14.64 -7.10 -2.96
C VAL A 252 13.37 -6.30 -2.66
N ILE A 253 13.22 -5.79 -1.44
CA ILE A 253 12.07 -4.97 -1.03
C ILE A 253 12.03 -3.64 -1.82
N GLN A 254 13.17 -2.96 -1.98
CA GLN A 254 13.25 -1.72 -2.77
C GLN A 254 12.82 -1.96 -4.21
N THR A 255 13.35 -3.00 -4.86
CA THR A 255 13.02 -3.35 -6.24
C THR A 255 11.53 -3.66 -6.39
N HIS A 256 10.94 -4.38 -5.43
CA HIS A 256 9.51 -4.66 -5.39
C HIS A 256 8.68 -3.36 -5.37
N ILE A 257 8.97 -2.45 -4.42
CA ILE A 257 8.19 -1.21 -4.29
C ILE A 257 8.38 -0.32 -5.53
N ILE A 258 9.58 -0.27 -6.12
CA ILE A 258 9.82 0.42 -7.39
C ILE A 258 8.95 -0.19 -8.50
N ALA A 259 8.88 -1.51 -8.59
CA ALA A 259 8.07 -2.22 -9.58
C ALA A 259 6.55 -2.00 -9.39
N MET A 260 6.11 -1.67 -8.18
CA MET A 260 4.72 -1.28 -7.94
C MET A 260 4.36 0.07 -8.59
N PHE A 261 5.27 1.03 -8.67
CA PHE A 261 4.94 2.39 -9.10
C PHE A 261 5.49 2.76 -10.47
N LEU A 262 6.71 2.35 -10.81
CA LEU A 262 7.39 2.74 -12.05
C LEU A 262 6.60 2.40 -13.32
N PRO A 263 5.94 1.23 -13.44
CA PRO A 263 5.20 0.86 -14.64
C PRO A 263 3.89 1.64 -14.83
N SER A 264 3.41 2.40 -13.84
CA SER A 264 2.10 3.05 -13.86
C SER A 264 1.88 3.96 -15.09
N MET A 265 2.96 4.60 -15.57
CA MET A 265 2.87 5.43 -16.79
C MET A 265 2.57 4.59 -18.03
N LEU A 266 3.19 3.40 -18.16
CA LEU A 266 2.95 2.47 -19.26
C LEU A 266 1.55 1.85 -19.13
N THR A 267 1.19 1.37 -17.93
CA THR A 267 -0.14 0.85 -17.63
C THR A 267 -1.22 1.86 -17.99
N GLY A 268 -1.04 3.13 -17.62
CA GLY A 268 -1.97 4.22 -17.98
C GLY A 268 -2.11 4.44 -19.49
N LYS A 269 -1.03 4.32 -20.27
CA LYS A 269 -1.09 4.37 -21.74
C LYS A 269 -1.87 3.20 -22.32
N LEU A 270 -1.61 1.98 -21.86
CA LEU A 270 -2.31 0.77 -22.30
C LEU A 270 -3.81 0.81 -21.97
N LEU A 271 -4.17 1.38 -20.83
CA LEU A 271 -5.57 1.61 -20.45
C LEU A 271 -6.30 2.54 -21.41
N LYS A 272 -5.64 3.62 -21.87
CA LYS A 272 -6.19 4.54 -22.89
C LYS A 272 -6.40 3.84 -24.24
N LEU A 273 -5.59 2.83 -24.55
CA LEU A 273 -5.74 1.99 -25.76
C LEU A 273 -6.82 0.90 -25.62
N GLY A 274 -7.44 0.76 -24.44
CA GLY A 274 -8.56 -0.15 -24.23
C GLY A 274 -8.17 -1.55 -23.68
N TYR A 275 -6.92 -1.81 -23.36
CA TYR A 275 -6.42 -3.12 -22.92
C TYR A 275 -6.79 -3.50 -21.47
N ARG A 276 -7.93 -3.06 -20.93
CA ARG A 276 -8.34 -3.26 -19.53
C ARG A 276 -8.34 -4.73 -19.12
N SER A 277 -9.00 -5.60 -19.90
CA SER A 277 -9.08 -7.03 -19.61
C SER A 277 -7.71 -7.70 -19.68
N SER A 278 -6.94 -7.40 -20.72
CA SER A 278 -5.59 -7.99 -20.92
C SER A 278 -4.66 -7.63 -19.78
N LEU A 279 -4.71 -6.39 -19.25
CA LEU A 279 -3.92 -5.96 -18.12
C LEU A 279 -4.28 -6.71 -16.82
N LEU A 280 -5.59 -6.95 -16.56
CA LEU A 280 -6.01 -7.75 -15.38
C LEU A 280 -5.49 -9.19 -15.49
N PHE A 281 -5.66 -9.84 -16.64
CA PHE A 281 -5.18 -11.21 -16.82
C PHE A 281 -3.65 -11.29 -16.83
N ALA A 282 -2.94 -10.31 -17.40
CA ALA A 282 -1.48 -10.23 -17.31
C ALA A 282 -0.98 -10.10 -15.86
N GLY A 283 -1.64 -9.27 -15.05
CA GLY A 283 -1.32 -9.15 -13.63
C GLY A 283 -1.49 -10.47 -12.86
N LEU A 284 -2.59 -11.19 -13.12
CA LEU A 284 -2.83 -12.50 -12.51
C LEU A 284 -1.84 -13.56 -13.02
N ALA A 285 -1.50 -13.56 -14.30
CA ALA A 285 -0.48 -14.45 -14.87
C ALA A 285 0.89 -14.21 -14.22
N LEU A 286 1.27 -12.95 -14.00
CA LEU A 286 2.50 -12.62 -13.26
C LEU A 286 2.51 -13.21 -11.85
N TYR A 287 1.38 -13.21 -11.13
CA TYR A 287 1.29 -13.82 -9.79
C TYR A 287 1.50 -15.33 -9.81
N ILE A 288 1.06 -16.02 -10.87
CA ILE A 288 1.38 -17.44 -11.06
C ILE A 288 2.89 -17.61 -11.32
N VAL A 289 3.48 -16.77 -12.18
CA VAL A 289 4.93 -16.81 -12.46
C VAL A 289 5.75 -16.52 -11.21
N VAL A 290 5.33 -15.59 -10.36
CA VAL A 290 5.94 -15.33 -9.03
C VAL A 290 6.07 -16.61 -8.22
N SER A 291 5.00 -17.39 -8.16
CA SER A 291 4.98 -18.64 -7.40
C SER A 291 5.86 -19.72 -8.04
N ILE A 292 5.87 -19.83 -9.37
CA ILE A 292 6.75 -20.76 -10.09
C ILE A 292 8.22 -20.46 -9.78
N ILE A 293 8.63 -19.18 -9.85
CA ILE A 293 10.00 -18.76 -9.53
C ILE A 293 10.32 -19.04 -8.06
N GLY A 294 9.40 -18.73 -7.15
CA GLY A 294 9.61 -18.96 -5.72
C GLY A 294 9.68 -20.43 -5.33
N PHE A 295 9.05 -21.34 -6.10
CA PHE A 295 9.23 -22.79 -5.95
C PHE A 295 10.59 -23.27 -6.48
N GLY A 296 11.24 -22.51 -7.36
CA GLY A 296 12.55 -22.85 -7.92
C GLY A 296 13.69 -22.78 -6.91
N GLY A 297 13.54 -22.06 -5.80
CA GLY A 297 14.57 -21.96 -4.77
C GLY A 297 14.37 -20.81 -3.79
N VAL A 298 15.33 -20.71 -2.87
CA VAL A 298 15.37 -19.66 -1.82
C VAL A 298 16.62 -18.80 -1.90
N ASP A 299 17.33 -18.81 -3.03
CA ASP A 299 18.45 -17.90 -3.26
C ASP A 299 17.94 -16.47 -3.50
N VAL A 300 18.82 -15.49 -3.31
CA VAL A 300 18.49 -14.04 -3.51
C VAL A 300 17.84 -13.80 -4.88
N ILE A 301 18.31 -14.47 -5.94
CA ILE A 301 17.81 -14.28 -7.31
C ILE A 301 16.34 -14.72 -7.46
N HIS A 302 15.93 -15.80 -6.76
CA HIS A 302 14.54 -16.28 -6.76
C HIS A 302 13.61 -15.26 -6.07
N TYR A 303 14.00 -14.77 -4.89
CA TYR A 303 13.26 -13.72 -4.20
C TYR A 303 13.20 -12.43 -5.03
N TRP A 304 14.33 -12.04 -5.65
CA TRP A 304 14.40 -10.80 -6.41
C TRP A 304 13.44 -10.80 -7.61
N TRP A 305 13.48 -11.84 -8.43
CA TRP A 305 12.55 -11.98 -9.56
C TRP A 305 11.10 -12.13 -9.11
N ALA A 306 10.85 -12.93 -8.08
CA ALA A 306 9.52 -13.13 -7.54
C ALA A 306 8.93 -11.78 -7.07
N LEU A 307 9.66 -11.00 -6.28
CA LEU A 307 9.19 -9.74 -5.74
C LEU A 307 9.08 -8.63 -6.80
N LEU A 308 10.00 -8.58 -7.77
CA LEU A 308 9.90 -7.65 -8.90
C LEU A 308 8.61 -7.90 -9.69
N LEU A 309 8.36 -9.15 -10.07
CA LEU A 309 7.15 -9.51 -10.83
C LEU A 309 5.88 -9.38 -9.98
N LEU A 310 5.95 -9.61 -8.68
CA LEU A 310 4.86 -9.37 -7.74
C LEU A 310 4.45 -7.89 -7.74
N GLY A 311 5.43 -6.97 -7.70
CA GLY A 311 5.20 -5.54 -7.78
C GLY A 311 4.56 -5.12 -9.11
N LEU A 312 5.06 -5.65 -10.23
CA LEU A 312 4.50 -5.42 -11.55
C LEU A 312 3.07 -5.96 -11.66
N GLY A 313 2.82 -7.18 -11.19
CA GLY A 313 1.48 -7.78 -11.17
C GLY A 313 0.49 -6.95 -10.35
N TRP A 314 0.91 -6.47 -9.18
CA TRP A 314 0.12 -5.55 -8.36
C TRP A 314 -0.19 -4.25 -9.11
N ASN A 315 0.79 -3.63 -9.79
CA ASN A 315 0.57 -2.43 -10.57
C ASN A 315 -0.51 -2.63 -11.63
N LEU A 316 -0.40 -3.70 -12.42
CA LEU A 316 -1.37 -4.00 -13.47
C LEU A 316 -2.78 -4.20 -12.90
N LEU A 317 -2.92 -4.96 -11.80
CA LEU A 317 -4.21 -5.20 -11.18
C LEU A 317 -4.79 -3.93 -10.55
N PHE A 318 -4.01 -3.24 -9.72
CA PHE A 318 -4.50 -2.09 -8.95
C PHE A 318 -4.81 -0.87 -9.82
N VAL A 319 -3.90 -0.51 -10.74
CA VAL A 319 -4.08 0.66 -11.61
C VAL A 319 -5.27 0.43 -12.55
N THR A 320 -5.39 -0.78 -13.10
CA THR A 320 -6.51 -1.13 -13.98
C THR A 320 -7.85 -1.13 -13.24
N SER A 321 -7.90 -1.74 -12.05
CA SER A 321 -9.09 -1.76 -11.21
C SER A 321 -9.54 -0.36 -10.80
N THR A 322 -8.58 0.50 -10.43
CA THR A 322 -8.83 1.90 -10.09
C THR A 322 -9.40 2.69 -11.28
N ALA A 323 -8.96 2.38 -12.50
CA ALA A 323 -9.48 3.00 -13.71
C ALA A 323 -10.90 2.49 -14.10
N ILE A 324 -11.25 1.27 -13.69
CA ILE A 324 -12.59 0.70 -13.95
C ILE A 324 -13.61 1.21 -12.91
N LEU A 325 -13.21 1.37 -11.66
CA LEU A 325 -14.09 1.69 -10.52
C LEU A 325 -15.03 2.88 -10.76
N PRO A 326 -14.61 4.02 -11.37
CA PRO A 326 -15.50 5.16 -11.63
C PRO A 326 -16.70 4.83 -12.54
N SER A 327 -16.62 3.79 -13.36
CA SER A 327 -17.75 3.37 -14.22
C SER A 327 -18.87 2.64 -13.46
N THR A 328 -18.69 2.37 -12.18
CA THR A 328 -19.65 1.61 -11.34
C THR A 328 -20.59 2.51 -10.54
N TYR A 329 -20.33 3.80 -10.44
CA TYR A 329 -21.08 4.72 -9.60
C TYR A 329 -21.31 6.08 -10.27
N THR A 330 -22.35 6.79 -9.80
CA THR A 330 -22.61 8.19 -10.15
C THR A 330 -21.80 9.13 -9.22
N ASN A 331 -21.77 10.44 -9.58
CA ASN A 331 -21.06 11.43 -8.74
C ASN A 331 -21.55 11.45 -7.28
N GLU A 332 -22.87 11.25 -7.07
CA GLU A 332 -23.51 11.24 -5.77
C GLU A 332 -23.14 10.00 -4.95
N GLU A 333 -22.80 8.89 -5.62
CA GLU A 333 -22.45 7.61 -4.99
C GLU A 333 -20.95 7.45 -4.75
N ARG A 334 -20.14 8.38 -5.28
CA ARG A 334 -18.67 8.30 -5.33
C ARG A 334 -18.05 7.94 -3.98
N PHE A 335 -18.41 8.66 -2.91
CA PHE A 335 -17.83 8.43 -1.59
C PHE A 335 -18.16 7.04 -1.04
N LYS A 336 -19.41 6.60 -1.22
CA LYS A 336 -19.87 5.29 -0.76
C LYS A 336 -19.18 4.16 -1.52
N ALA A 337 -19.04 4.27 -2.83
CA ALA A 337 -18.37 3.29 -3.68
C ALA A 337 -16.87 3.19 -3.38
N GLN A 338 -16.21 4.33 -3.24
CA GLN A 338 -14.77 4.39 -2.94
C GLN A 338 -14.48 3.86 -1.53
N ALA A 339 -15.31 4.21 -0.53
CA ALA A 339 -15.17 3.69 0.82
C ALA A 339 -15.34 2.17 0.87
N ALA A 340 -16.33 1.61 0.15
CA ALA A 340 -16.54 0.16 0.08
C ALA A 340 -15.37 -0.55 -0.62
N ASN A 341 -14.85 0.03 -1.71
CA ASN A 341 -13.68 -0.48 -2.42
C ASN A 341 -12.44 -0.50 -1.52
N ASP A 342 -12.13 0.63 -0.88
CA ASP A 342 -10.94 0.76 -0.03
C ASP A 342 -11.05 -0.14 1.21
N PHE A 343 -12.22 -0.25 1.81
CA PHE A 343 -12.47 -1.15 2.93
C PHE A 343 -12.24 -2.63 2.53
N LEU A 344 -12.75 -3.06 1.37
CA LEU A 344 -12.52 -4.42 0.88
C LEU A 344 -11.04 -4.69 0.65
N ILE A 345 -10.33 -3.78 -0.03
CA ILE A 345 -8.90 -3.90 -0.33
C ILE A 345 -8.09 -4.05 0.97
N PHE A 346 -8.25 -3.11 1.91
CA PHE A 346 -7.44 -3.12 3.13
C PHE A 346 -7.82 -4.24 4.09
N SER A 347 -9.09 -4.70 4.08
CA SER A 347 -9.50 -5.88 4.86
C SER A 347 -8.83 -7.15 4.34
N VAL A 348 -8.83 -7.38 3.03
CA VAL A 348 -8.17 -8.54 2.42
C VAL A 348 -6.66 -8.45 2.62
N GLN A 349 -6.07 -7.26 2.48
CA GLN A 349 -4.66 -7.02 2.74
C GLN A 349 -4.28 -7.32 4.20
N ALA A 350 -5.08 -6.88 5.16
CA ALA A 350 -4.85 -7.11 6.58
C ALA A 350 -4.90 -8.61 6.92
N ILE A 351 -5.91 -9.32 6.41
CA ILE A 351 -6.03 -10.78 6.60
C ILE A 351 -4.80 -11.49 6.01
N ALA A 352 -4.37 -11.11 4.82
CA ALA A 352 -3.21 -11.70 4.17
C ALA A 352 -1.90 -11.43 4.93
N ALA A 353 -1.69 -10.20 5.40
CA ALA A 353 -0.52 -9.83 6.20
C ALA A 353 -0.48 -10.57 7.55
N PHE A 354 -1.65 -10.71 8.20
CA PHE A 354 -1.78 -11.46 9.45
C PHE A 354 -1.47 -12.95 9.24
N ALA A 355 -2.05 -13.54 8.19
CA ALA A 355 -1.84 -14.95 7.87
C ALA A 355 -0.40 -15.26 7.45
N ALA A 356 0.33 -14.30 6.89
CA ALA A 356 1.67 -14.51 6.31
C ALA A 356 2.66 -15.08 7.33
N GLY A 357 2.71 -14.54 8.56
CA GLY A 357 3.61 -15.03 9.60
C GLY A 357 3.25 -16.44 10.06
N TRP A 358 1.97 -16.66 10.37
CA TRP A 358 1.50 -17.97 10.81
C TRP A 358 1.78 -19.07 9.77
N LEU A 359 1.49 -18.79 8.50
CA LEU A 359 1.76 -19.72 7.39
C LEU A 359 3.24 -19.97 7.23
N LEU A 360 4.09 -18.93 7.31
CA LEU A 360 5.53 -19.05 7.12
C LEU A 360 6.16 -19.94 8.19
N PHE A 361 5.83 -19.73 9.46
CA PHE A 361 6.45 -20.46 10.57
C PHE A 361 5.88 -21.87 10.74
N ASN A 362 4.59 -22.12 10.43
CA ASN A 362 3.98 -23.43 10.59
C ASN A 362 4.13 -24.33 9.35
N TRP A 363 4.08 -23.75 8.14
CA TRP A 363 4.05 -24.51 6.89
C TRP A 363 5.14 -24.12 5.89
N GLY A 364 5.99 -23.15 6.24
CA GLY A 364 7.14 -22.71 5.43
C GLY A 364 6.79 -21.83 4.23
N TRP A 365 7.83 -21.33 3.56
CA TRP A 365 7.73 -20.43 2.41
C TRP A 365 6.89 -20.99 1.25
N ALA A 366 7.04 -22.29 0.94
CA ALA A 366 6.30 -22.92 -0.13
C ALA A 366 4.77 -22.86 0.07
N SER A 367 4.28 -22.85 1.31
CA SER A 367 2.85 -22.73 1.60
C SER A 367 2.27 -21.37 1.21
N ILE A 368 3.05 -20.31 1.42
CA ILE A 368 2.72 -18.94 1.00
C ILE A 368 2.46 -18.92 -0.51
N LEU A 369 3.37 -19.50 -1.28
CA LEU A 369 3.29 -19.56 -2.74
C LEU A 369 2.12 -20.42 -3.25
N LYS A 370 1.85 -21.58 -2.60
CA LYS A 370 0.69 -22.43 -2.93
C LYS A 370 -0.61 -21.68 -2.73
N ILE A 371 -0.77 -20.99 -1.61
CA ILE A 371 -1.97 -20.21 -1.29
C ILE A 371 -2.12 -19.04 -2.28
N ALA A 372 -1.02 -18.36 -2.63
CA ALA A 372 -1.02 -17.30 -3.64
C ALA A 372 -1.54 -17.80 -5.00
N VAL A 373 -1.08 -18.98 -5.46
CA VAL A 373 -1.58 -19.62 -6.70
C VAL A 373 -3.06 -19.96 -6.58
N LEU A 374 -3.48 -20.59 -5.48
CA LEU A 374 -4.89 -20.98 -5.29
C LEU A 374 -5.83 -19.78 -5.33
N ILE A 375 -5.50 -18.72 -4.63
CA ILE A 375 -6.29 -17.47 -4.62
C ILE A 375 -6.33 -16.86 -6.03
N THR A 376 -5.18 -16.80 -6.71
CA THR A 376 -5.07 -16.25 -8.05
C THR A 376 -5.90 -17.05 -9.06
N CYS A 377 -5.79 -18.38 -9.06
CA CYS A 377 -6.57 -19.25 -9.94
C CYS A 377 -8.08 -19.16 -9.66
N ALA A 378 -8.48 -19.15 -8.38
CA ALA A 378 -9.89 -18.97 -8.00
C ALA A 378 -10.43 -17.64 -8.55
N TRP A 379 -9.64 -16.56 -8.44
CA TRP A 379 -10.05 -15.27 -8.98
C TRP A 379 -10.13 -15.24 -10.51
N ILE A 380 -9.22 -15.91 -11.22
CA ILE A 380 -9.30 -16.07 -12.68
C ILE A 380 -10.63 -16.72 -13.08
N VAL A 381 -11.03 -17.80 -12.41
CA VAL A 381 -12.30 -18.49 -12.69
C VAL A 381 -13.50 -17.55 -12.44
N ILE A 382 -13.49 -16.78 -11.37
CA ILE A 382 -14.53 -15.79 -11.08
C ILE A 382 -14.59 -14.71 -12.16
N LEU A 383 -13.43 -14.17 -12.58
CA LEU A 383 -13.36 -13.15 -13.62
C LEU A 383 -13.90 -13.66 -14.98
N LEU A 384 -13.56 -14.88 -15.36
CA LEU A 384 -14.07 -15.51 -16.57
C LEU A 384 -15.60 -15.65 -16.50
N SER A 385 -16.15 -16.05 -15.35
CA SER A 385 -17.60 -16.17 -15.14
C SER A 385 -18.32 -14.81 -15.19
N ILE A 386 -17.75 -13.77 -14.59
CA ILE A 386 -18.29 -12.39 -14.64
C ILE A 386 -18.28 -11.88 -16.09
N LYS A 387 -17.19 -12.10 -16.79
CA LYS A 387 -17.01 -11.64 -18.15
C LYS A 387 -18.00 -12.26 -19.13
N SER A 388 -18.26 -13.57 -19.02
CA SER A 388 -19.25 -14.25 -19.84
C SER A 388 -20.66 -13.65 -19.65
N ARG A 389 -20.99 -13.14 -18.44
CA ARG A 389 -22.26 -12.48 -18.14
C ARG A 389 -22.37 -11.05 -18.66
N LEU A 390 -21.24 -10.34 -18.77
CA LEU A 390 -21.23 -8.94 -19.21
C LEU A 390 -21.21 -8.79 -20.75
N GLY A 391 -21.00 -9.86 -21.52
CA GLY A 391 -20.95 -9.83 -22.98
C GLY A 391 -19.87 -8.90 -23.56
N VAL A 392 -18.86 -8.53 -22.76
CA VAL A 392 -17.82 -7.56 -23.17
C VAL A 392 -16.76 -8.29 -23.99
N PRO A 393 -16.56 -7.94 -25.27
CA PRO A 393 -15.50 -8.53 -26.08
C PRO A 393 -14.13 -8.19 -25.49
N ILE A 394 -13.26 -9.19 -25.38
CA ILE A 394 -11.84 -8.96 -25.06
C ILE A 394 -11.22 -8.37 -26.32
N LYS A 395 -10.81 -7.09 -26.32
CA LYS A 395 -9.70 -6.72 -27.17
C LYS A 395 -8.45 -7.40 -26.57
N VAL A 396 -8.03 -8.45 -27.24
CA VAL A 396 -6.75 -9.15 -26.97
C VAL A 396 -5.63 -8.26 -27.47
#